data_582f2588c1fa42a3ee7b060f38ee2b23
#
_entry.id   582f2588c1fa42a3ee7b060f38ee2b23
#
_cell.length_a   1.000
_cell.length_b   1.000
_cell.length_c   1.000
_cell.angle_alpha   90.00
_cell.angle_beta   90.00
_cell.angle_gamma   90.00
#
_symmetry.space_group_name_H-M   'P 1'
#
loop_
_entity.id
_entity.type
_entity.pdbx_description
1 polymer ?
#
loop_
_entity_poly.entity_id
_entity_poly.type
_entity_poly.pdbx_seq_one_letter_code
_entity_poly.pdbx_strand_id
1 'polypeptide(L)'
;MSQELDYLSQEVALGRGSRRDFLGRAAALGISATAANALLASAAHAAGPRKGGTLKIGLQGGAATDSLDPALAANQLTFHVGRMWGEELVRLTLTGQLRPYLATEWRSSPDAKAWVFKIRKGVQFHNGKEMTPDDVVATMQRHSGPNAKSGALGIMRSVDSVTRDGDSVIFTLKDASADFPFLLTDYHLLIQPNGGNDDPKAAIGTGPYKIVTNEPGVRTIGARFANYWDSKARGHAEQVEITVLNDSTARTAALQSGRVHIINRVDPKVVELIKKAPGVTVQSASGRGHYVFNMFANTAPFNNNDVRMALKLAMDRKDMVDKLLRGFGTIGNDFPINASYPLFTALPQRPYDPDKAAFHYKKSGHTDTILLRTSEVAFPGAVDAAQLYQATCAKAGIKIEVKREPGDGYWSNVWNKQPFSTSFWGGRAVQDQMWATAYITGADWNDTRFFNPAFDKMVVAARGELNQAKRKQIYQDMALIVHNEGGVIVPMFNDTIDAIGPKVGGWIKNPNAELMGGMATAECWLEA
;
A
#
# COMPACT_ATOMS: atom_id res chain seq x y z
N MET A 1 24.20 -5.83 11.65
CA MET A 1 23.26 -6.95 11.65
C MET A 1 22.19 -6.65 10.60
N SER A 2 21.67 -7.63 9.88
CA SER A 2 20.66 -7.33 8.87
C SER A 2 19.32 -7.01 9.56
N GLN A 3 18.60 -5.97 9.09
CA GLN A 3 17.27 -5.62 9.56
C GLN A 3 16.30 -6.82 9.56
N GLU A 4 16.54 -7.77 8.67
CA GLU A 4 15.78 -9.01 8.56
C GLU A 4 15.91 -9.90 9.80
N LEU A 5 17.11 -10.08 10.34
CA LEU A 5 17.31 -10.93 11.51
C LEU A 5 16.78 -10.29 12.80
N ASP A 6 16.92 -8.98 12.95
CA ASP A 6 16.33 -8.25 14.07
C ASP A 6 14.81 -8.40 14.05
N TYR A 7 14.20 -8.27 12.88
CA TYR A 7 12.77 -8.52 12.69
C TYR A 7 12.36 -9.95 13.03
N LEU A 8 13.02 -10.94 12.41
CA LEU A 8 12.66 -12.34 12.63
C LEU A 8 12.82 -12.77 14.08
N SER A 9 13.84 -12.23 14.79
CA SER A 9 14.03 -12.50 16.21
C SER A 9 12.89 -11.92 17.07
N GLN A 10 12.41 -10.72 16.72
CA GLN A 10 11.26 -10.09 17.37
C GLN A 10 9.95 -10.84 17.07
N GLU A 11 9.73 -11.27 15.82
CA GLU A 11 8.57 -12.09 15.46
C GLU A 11 8.53 -13.40 16.26
N VAL A 12 9.67 -14.06 16.44
CA VAL A 12 9.76 -15.27 17.28
C VAL A 12 9.50 -14.96 18.75
N ALA A 13 10.07 -13.88 19.28
CA ALA A 13 9.87 -13.46 20.67
C ALA A 13 8.40 -13.11 20.96
N LEU A 14 7.70 -12.56 19.98
CA LEU A 14 6.27 -12.20 20.07
C LEU A 14 5.33 -13.37 19.74
N GLY A 15 5.85 -14.57 19.51
CA GLY A 15 5.05 -15.76 19.16
C GLY A 15 4.44 -15.71 17.76
N ARG A 16 4.91 -14.81 16.89
CA ARG A 16 4.41 -14.60 15.52
C ARG A 16 5.22 -15.33 14.46
N GLY A 17 6.43 -15.80 14.82
CA GLY A 17 7.38 -16.48 13.94
C GLY A 17 7.85 -17.83 14.48
N SER A 18 8.37 -18.67 13.61
CA SER A 18 8.96 -19.96 13.97
C SER A 18 10.45 -19.79 14.32
N ARG A 19 10.86 -20.30 15.50
CA ARG A 19 12.28 -20.36 15.88
C ARG A 19 13.11 -21.12 14.84
N ARG A 20 12.55 -22.16 14.22
CA ARG A 20 13.22 -22.96 13.20
C ARG A 20 13.49 -22.11 11.95
N ASP A 21 12.52 -21.34 11.49
CA ASP A 21 12.67 -20.50 10.30
C ASP A 21 13.69 -19.38 10.55
N PHE A 22 13.66 -18.78 11.75
CA PHE A 22 14.68 -17.80 12.16
C PHE A 22 16.09 -18.38 12.13
N LEU A 23 16.30 -19.56 12.76
CA LEU A 23 17.62 -20.20 12.79
C LEU A 23 18.09 -20.63 11.40
N GLY A 24 17.18 -21.14 10.56
CA GLY A 24 17.47 -21.47 9.16
C GLY A 24 17.90 -20.24 8.36
N ARG A 25 17.22 -19.12 8.54
CA ARG A 25 17.54 -17.87 7.85
C ARG A 25 18.85 -17.25 8.36
N ALA A 26 19.07 -17.26 9.67
CA ALA A 26 20.32 -16.82 10.28
C ALA A 26 21.52 -17.61 9.73
N ALA A 27 21.40 -18.93 9.64
CA ALA A 27 22.42 -19.79 9.04
C ALA A 27 22.66 -19.47 7.55
N ALA A 28 21.61 -19.24 6.77
CA ALA A 28 21.71 -18.84 5.36
C ALA A 28 22.41 -17.48 5.17
N LEU A 29 22.37 -16.61 6.17
CA LEU A 29 23.08 -15.32 6.21
C LEU A 29 24.47 -15.40 6.87
N GLY A 30 24.97 -16.60 7.16
CA GLY A 30 26.30 -16.84 7.74
C GLY A 30 26.41 -16.52 9.23
N ILE A 31 25.29 -16.39 9.95
CA ILE A 31 25.26 -16.13 11.39
C ILE A 31 25.38 -17.44 12.15
N SER A 32 26.29 -17.50 13.10
CA SER A 32 26.48 -18.69 13.94
C SER A 32 25.25 -18.96 14.82
N ALA A 33 24.99 -20.23 15.13
CA ALA A 33 23.89 -20.63 15.99
C ALA A 33 23.94 -19.94 17.36
N THR A 34 25.14 -19.70 17.90
CA THR A 34 25.32 -18.97 19.17
C THR A 34 24.87 -17.52 19.06
N ALA A 35 25.28 -16.81 18.01
CA ALA A 35 24.87 -15.42 17.78
C ALA A 35 23.36 -15.32 17.49
N ALA A 36 22.80 -16.26 16.72
CA ALA A 36 21.37 -16.32 16.47
C ALA A 36 20.55 -16.57 17.75
N ASN A 37 21.00 -17.47 18.63
CA ASN A 37 20.35 -17.70 19.92
C ASN A 37 20.50 -16.50 20.87
N ALA A 38 21.61 -15.77 20.84
CA ALA A 38 21.79 -14.54 21.62
C ALA A 38 20.81 -13.44 21.15
N LEU A 39 20.55 -13.31 19.85
CA LEU A 39 19.54 -12.42 19.30
C LEU A 39 18.12 -12.78 19.79
N LEU A 40 17.77 -14.08 19.76
CA LEU A 40 16.49 -14.54 20.29
C LEU A 40 16.34 -14.26 21.79
N ALA A 41 17.39 -14.48 22.58
CA ALA A 41 17.39 -14.20 24.00
C ALA A 41 17.22 -12.69 24.28
N SER A 42 17.93 -11.84 23.54
CA SER A 42 17.80 -10.38 23.62
C SER A 42 16.38 -9.91 23.27
N ALA A 43 15.80 -10.44 22.20
CA ALA A 43 14.44 -10.13 21.80
C ALA A 43 13.40 -10.62 22.83
N ALA A 44 13.64 -11.79 23.45
CA ALA A 44 12.76 -12.34 24.48
C ALA A 44 12.84 -11.59 25.83
N HIS A 45 13.94 -10.90 26.11
CA HIS A 45 14.09 -10.03 27.28
C HIS A 45 13.41 -8.66 27.12
N ALA A 46 13.07 -8.26 25.89
CA ALA A 46 12.19 -7.11 25.68
C ALA A 46 10.82 -7.42 26.31
N ALA A 47 10.25 -6.49 27.06
CA ALA A 47 8.95 -6.69 27.70
C ALA A 47 7.94 -7.21 26.68
N GLY A 48 7.36 -8.38 26.93
CA GLY A 48 6.38 -9.00 26.04
C GLY A 48 5.08 -8.17 25.91
N PRO A 49 4.18 -8.54 24.98
CA PRO A 49 2.96 -7.80 24.74
C PRO A 49 2.13 -7.60 26.02
N ARG A 50 1.71 -6.38 26.27
CA ARG A 50 0.81 -6.05 27.38
C ARG A 50 -0.61 -5.88 26.86
N LYS A 51 -1.59 -6.41 27.60
CA LYS A 51 -3.01 -6.27 27.26
C LYS A 51 -3.63 -5.09 28.02
N GLY A 52 -4.50 -4.35 27.33
CA GLY A 52 -5.28 -3.26 27.93
C GLY A 52 -4.97 -1.88 27.38
N GLY A 53 -5.66 -0.88 27.91
CA GLY A 53 -5.54 0.51 27.51
C GLY A 53 -6.14 0.83 26.14
N THR A 54 -6.11 2.12 25.78
CA THR A 54 -6.57 2.62 24.48
C THR A 54 -5.39 3.08 23.65
N LEU A 55 -5.07 2.36 22.58
CA LEU A 55 -4.06 2.77 21.59
C LEU A 55 -4.66 3.86 20.69
N LYS A 56 -4.08 5.06 20.72
CA LYS A 56 -4.56 6.22 19.97
C LYS A 56 -3.63 6.53 18.81
N ILE A 57 -4.18 6.62 17.59
CA ILE A 57 -3.44 6.86 16.36
C ILE A 57 -3.99 8.13 15.69
N GLY A 58 -3.12 9.10 15.41
CA GLY A 58 -3.42 10.26 14.59
C GLY A 58 -3.06 10.00 13.14
N LEU A 59 -4.05 9.97 12.25
CA LEU A 59 -3.86 9.49 10.88
C LEU A 59 -4.24 10.54 9.84
N GLN A 60 -3.39 10.72 8.85
CA GLN A 60 -3.67 11.48 7.64
C GLN A 60 -4.37 10.60 6.60
N GLY A 61 -5.29 11.15 5.83
CA GLY A 61 -5.85 10.54 4.63
C GLY A 61 -7.32 10.18 4.75
N GLY A 62 -8.00 10.48 5.88
CA GLY A 62 -9.42 10.26 6.03
C GLY A 62 -10.28 11.39 5.44
N ALA A 63 -11.49 11.05 4.99
CA ALA A 63 -12.48 11.94 4.43
C ALA A 63 -13.90 11.62 4.92
N ALA A 64 -14.81 12.60 4.89
CA ALA A 64 -16.21 12.41 5.28
C ALA A 64 -16.97 11.42 4.37
N THR A 65 -16.43 11.14 3.19
CA THR A 65 -16.97 10.17 2.21
C THR A 65 -16.47 8.74 2.42
N ASP A 66 -15.62 8.49 3.43
CA ASP A 66 -15.05 7.17 3.66
C ASP A 66 -16.12 6.14 4.04
N SER A 67 -15.93 4.94 3.52
CA SER A 67 -16.82 3.80 3.74
C SER A 67 -16.10 2.67 4.44
N LEU A 68 -16.82 1.92 5.30
CA LEU A 68 -16.33 0.66 5.86
C LEU A 68 -16.49 -0.52 4.89
N ASP A 69 -17.11 -0.33 3.72
CA ASP A 69 -17.09 -1.33 2.65
C ASP A 69 -15.66 -1.48 2.10
N PRO A 70 -15.03 -2.66 2.28
CA PRO A 70 -13.65 -2.85 1.84
C PRO A 70 -13.47 -2.68 0.34
N ALA A 71 -14.49 -2.96 -0.47
CA ALA A 71 -14.44 -2.75 -1.91
C ALA A 71 -14.16 -1.29 -2.32
N LEU A 72 -14.53 -0.34 -1.46
CA LEU A 72 -14.42 1.10 -1.70
C LEU A 72 -13.25 1.76 -0.94
N ALA A 73 -12.40 0.99 -0.29
CA ALA A 73 -11.27 1.51 0.47
C ALA A 73 -10.28 2.22 -0.48
N ALA A 74 -10.14 3.55 -0.40
CA ALA A 74 -9.38 4.34 -1.36
C ALA A 74 -8.26 5.20 -0.73
N ASN A 75 -8.12 5.18 0.60
CA ASN A 75 -7.14 6.01 1.31
C ASN A 75 -6.57 5.30 2.54
N GLN A 76 -5.64 5.95 3.24
CA GLN A 76 -4.95 5.35 4.38
C GLN A 76 -5.88 5.07 5.55
N LEU A 77 -6.89 5.91 5.81
CA LEU A 77 -7.83 5.64 6.91
C LEU A 77 -8.56 4.33 6.68
N THR A 78 -9.17 4.17 5.50
CA THR A 78 -9.96 2.98 5.16
C THR A 78 -9.10 1.72 5.14
N PHE A 79 -7.84 1.81 4.68
CA PHE A 79 -6.87 0.74 4.75
C PHE A 79 -6.57 0.31 6.20
N HIS A 80 -6.22 1.24 7.09
CA HIS A 80 -5.86 0.92 8.48
C HIS A 80 -7.06 0.49 9.32
N VAL A 81 -8.23 1.09 9.10
CA VAL A 81 -9.47 0.67 9.74
C VAL A 81 -9.87 -0.74 9.27
N GLY A 82 -9.72 -1.04 7.99
CA GLY A 82 -9.95 -2.39 7.45
C GLY A 82 -9.12 -3.45 8.18
N ARG A 83 -7.85 -3.15 8.46
CA ARG A 83 -6.94 -4.03 9.21
C ARG A 83 -7.31 -4.23 10.69
N MET A 84 -8.15 -3.40 11.26
CA MET A 84 -8.66 -3.59 12.63
C MET A 84 -9.72 -4.70 12.68
N TRP A 85 -10.64 -4.70 11.71
CA TRP A 85 -11.82 -5.56 11.77
C TRP A 85 -11.80 -6.72 10.78
N GLY A 86 -10.99 -6.65 9.71
CA GLY A 86 -10.98 -7.63 8.63
C GLY A 86 -9.61 -8.25 8.39
N GLU A 87 -9.63 -9.41 7.76
CA GLU A 87 -8.42 -10.19 7.45
C GLU A 87 -8.53 -10.84 6.08
N GLU A 88 -7.35 -11.06 5.44
CA GLU A 88 -7.22 -11.72 4.14
C GLU A 88 -6.87 -13.21 4.29
N LEU A 89 -6.88 -13.94 3.19
CA LEU A 89 -6.50 -15.36 3.16
C LEU A 89 -5.03 -15.59 3.48
N VAL A 90 -4.17 -14.74 2.96
CA VAL A 90 -2.71 -14.81 3.12
C VAL A 90 -2.15 -13.45 3.44
N ARG A 91 -0.99 -13.40 4.05
CA ARG A 91 -0.36 -12.13 4.45
C ARG A 91 1.10 -12.06 4.03
N LEU A 92 1.56 -10.85 3.74
CA LEU A 92 2.96 -10.58 3.45
C LEU A 92 3.78 -10.46 4.74
N THR A 93 4.98 -11.07 4.73
CA THR A 93 6.03 -10.79 5.71
C THR A 93 6.76 -9.48 5.34
N LEU A 94 7.56 -8.94 6.24
CA LEU A 94 8.43 -7.80 5.95
C LEU A 94 9.45 -8.07 4.84
N THR A 95 9.85 -9.32 4.67
CA THR A 95 10.78 -9.76 3.62
C THR A 95 10.08 -9.98 2.28
N GLY A 96 8.78 -9.67 2.19
CA GLY A 96 8.00 -9.82 0.96
C GLY A 96 7.60 -11.26 0.64
N GLN A 97 7.72 -12.18 1.59
CA GLN A 97 7.25 -13.56 1.45
C GLN A 97 5.81 -13.70 1.92
N LEU A 98 5.08 -14.66 1.38
CA LEU A 98 3.75 -15.00 1.85
C LEU A 98 3.82 -15.88 3.10
N ARG A 99 2.88 -15.65 4.01
CA ARG A 99 2.62 -16.54 5.14
C ARG A 99 1.14 -16.92 5.24
N PRO A 100 0.82 -18.11 5.78
CA PRO A 100 -0.54 -18.51 6.10
C PRO A 100 -1.23 -17.51 7.02
N TYR A 101 -2.55 -17.29 6.77
CA TYR A 101 -3.37 -16.45 7.64
C TYR A 101 -4.77 -17.08 7.80
N LEU A 102 -5.84 -16.58 7.16
CA LEU A 102 -7.12 -17.28 7.13
C LEU A 102 -7.09 -18.56 6.25
N ALA A 103 -6.17 -18.61 5.29
CA ALA A 103 -5.77 -19.88 4.68
C ALA A 103 -4.55 -20.46 5.41
N THR A 104 -4.54 -21.74 5.69
CA THR A 104 -3.45 -22.44 6.39
C THR A 104 -2.37 -22.95 5.44
N GLU A 105 -2.74 -23.26 4.21
CA GLU A 105 -1.85 -23.72 3.14
C GLU A 105 -2.48 -23.44 1.77
N TRP A 106 -1.67 -23.42 0.73
CA TRP A 106 -2.14 -23.31 -0.64
C TRP A 106 -1.22 -24.06 -1.60
N ARG A 107 -1.78 -24.46 -2.75
CA ARG A 107 -1.04 -25.10 -3.84
C ARG A 107 -1.63 -24.71 -5.18
N SER A 108 -0.80 -24.74 -6.23
CA SER A 108 -1.26 -24.57 -7.61
C SER A 108 -1.37 -25.88 -8.36
N SER A 109 -2.14 -25.88 -9.46
CA SER A 109 -1.96 -26.82 -10.56
C SER A 109 -0.60 -26.62 -11.24
N PRO A 110 -0.08 -27.61 -11.98
CA PRO A 110 1.21 -27.49 -12.68
C PRO A 110 1.28 -26.33 -13.69
N ASP A 111 0.15 -25.93 -14.28
CA ASP A 111 0.02 -24.83 -15.22
C ASP A 111 -0.30 -23.49 -14.55
N ALA A 112 -0.35 -23.44 -13.23
CA ALA A 112 -0.71 -22.26 -12.41
C ALA A 112 -2.07 -21.62 -12.79
N LYS A 113 -2.99 -22.37 -13.37
CA LYS A 113 -4.37 -21.93 -13.69
C LYS A 113 -5.38 -22.26 -12.60
N ALA A 114 -5.07 -23.18 -11.70
CA ALA A 114 -5.92 -23.47 -10.56
C ALA A 114 -5.12 -23.37 -9.26
N TRP A 115 -5.72 -22.73 -8.24
CA TRP A 115 -5.14 -22.57 -6.92
C TRP A 115 -6.11 -23.05 -5.85
N VAL A 116 -5.64 -23.90 -4.95
CA VAL A 116 -6.41 -24.44 -3.84
C VAL A 116 -5.90 -23.85 -2.55
N PHE A 117 -6.78 -23.24 -1.77
CA PHE A 117 -6.49 -22.67 -0.45
C PHE A 117 -7.30 -23.43 0.62
N LYS A 118 -6.62 -24.02 1.59
CA LYS A 118 -7.26 -24.66 2.73
C LYS A 118 -7.61 -23.63 3.78
N ILE A 119 -8.89 -23.55 4.14
CA ILE A 119 -9.41 -22.51 5.03
C ILE A 119 -9.25 -22.93 6.50
N ARG A 120 -8.84 -21.97 7.34
CA ARG A 120 -8.67 -22.14 8.78
C ARG A 120 -10.03 -22.39 9.45
N LYS A 121 -10.11 -23.44 10.26
CA LYS A 121 -11.31 -23.77 11.07
C LYS A 121 -11.29 -23.02 12.40
N GLY A 122 -12.47 -22.88 13.02
CA GLY A 122 -12.62 -22.29 14.34
C GLY A 122 -12.42 -20.77 14.39
N VAL A 123 -12.38 -20.10 13.24
CA VAL A 123 -12.33 -18.64 13.16
C VAL A 123 -13.75 -18.09 13.26
N GLN A 124 -13.99 -17.17 14.18
CA GLN A 124 -15.30 -16.54 14.36
C GLN A 124 -15.29 -15.13 13.76
N PHE A 125 -16.40 -14.78 13.13
CA PHE A 125 -16.72 -13.40 12.80
C PHE A 125 -17.17 -12.63 14.04
N HIS A 126 -17.17 -11.31 13.97
CA HIS A 126 -17.60 -10.42 15.05
C HIS A 126 -19.06 -10.65 15.49
N ASN A 127 -19.91 -11.20 14.63
CA ASN A 127 -21.30 -11.57 14.96
C ASN A 127 -21.46 -12.95 15.60
N GLY A 128 -20.35 -13.66 15.87
CA GLY A 128 -20.33 -14.97 16.51
C GLY A 128 -20.50 -16.16 15.58
N LYS A 129 -20.78 -15.95 14.28
CA LYS A 129 -20.79 -17.04 13.29
C LYS A 129 -19.37 -17.52 13.03
N GLU A 130 -19.18 -18.83 12.82
CA GLU A 130 -17.92 -19.37 12.34
C GLU A 130 -17.74 -19.06 10.86
N MET A 131 -16.51 -18.65 10.49
CA MET A 131 -16.12 -18.42 9.09
C MET A 131 -16.02 -19.77 8.37
N THR A 132 -16.61 -19.84 7.20
CA THR A 132 -16.63 -21.02 6.35
C THR A 132 -16.00 -20.74 4.98
N PRO A 133 -15.64 -21.80 4.21
CA PRO A 133 -15.22 -21.62 2.82
C PRO A 133 -16.27 -20.91 1.95
N ASP A 134 -17.56 -21.02 2.26
CA ASP A 134 -18.62 -20.33 1.50
C ASP A 134 -18.57 -18.82 1.67
N ASP A 135 -18.19 -18.33 2.87
CA ASP A 135 -17.99 -16.89 3.11
C ASP A 135 -16.81 -16.35 2.27
N VAL A 136 -15.76 -17.16 2.13
CA VAL A 136 -14.62 -16.82 1.26
C VAL A 136 -15.05 -16.78 -0.20
N VAL A 137 -15.78 -17.80 -0.68
CA VAL A 137 -16.31 -17.84 -2.05
C VAL A 137 -17.17 -16.62 -2.33
N ALA A 138 -18.13 -16.32 -1.46
CA ALA A 138 -19.02 -15.17 -1.60
C ALA A 138 -18.25 -13.84 -1.60
N THR A 139 -17.23 -13.69 -0.71
CA THR A 139 -16.37 -12.49 -0.69
C THR A 139 -15.67 -12.30 -2.03
N MET A 140 -15.02 -13.34 -2.55
CA MET A 140 -14.26 -13.25 -3.79
C MET A 140 -15.16 -12.99 -5.00
N GLN A 141 -16.33 -13.62 -5.06
CA GLN A 141 -17.32 -13.41 -6.12
C GLN A 141 -17.86 -11.98 -6.12
N ARG A 142 -18.06 -11.37 -4.94
CA ARG A 142 -18.45 -9.96 -4.83
C ARG A 142 -17.44 -9.01 -5.46
N HIS A 143 -16.13 -9.33 -5.37
CA HIS A 143 -15.05 -8.51 -5.93
C HIS A 143 -14.71 -8.82 -7.39
N SER A 144 -15.22 -9.93 -7.96
CA SER A 144 -14.92 -10.37 -9.33
C SER A 144 -16.11 -10.28 -10.29
N GLY A 145 -17.31 -10.01 -9.79
CA GLY A 145 -18.53 -9.95 -10.61
C GLY A 145 -18.47 -8.87 -11.70
N PRO A 146 -19.27 -8.98 -12.77
CA PRO A 146 -19.24 -8.05 -13.90
C PRO A 146 -19.61 -6.61 -13.54
N ASN A 147 -20.37 -6.44 -12.46
CA ASN A 147 -20.82 -5.13 -11.94
C ASN A 147 -20.07 -4.71 -10.66
N ALA A 148 -18.99 -5.41 -10.30
CA ALA A 148 -18.23 -5.10 -9.10
C ALA A 148 -17.60 -3.72 -9.20
N LYS A 149 -17.79 -2.90 -8.14
CA LYS A 149 -17.15 -1.60 -7.96
C LYS A 149 -16.05 -1.72 -6.91
N SER A 150 -15.09 -2.61 -7.14
CA SER A 150 -14.03 -2.92 -6.19
C SER A 150 -12.70 -2.38 -6.65
N GLY A 151 -11.93 -1.79 -5.75
CA GLY A 151 -10.52 -1.44 -6.01
C GLY A 151 -9.66 -2.67 -6.35
N ALA A 152 -10.10 -3.89 -5.97
CA ALA A 152 -9.46 -5.15 -6.37
C ALA A 152 -9.91 -5.69 -7.74
N LEU A 153 -10.79 -5.00 -8.46
CA LEU A 153 -11.36 -5.52 -9.71
C LEU A 153 -10.29 -5.85 -10.76
N GLY A 154 -9.24 -5.01 -10.86
CA GLY A 154 -8.12 -5.27 -11.77
C GLY A 154 -7.40 -6.60 -11.49
N ILE A 155 -7.35 -7.01 -10.23
CA ILE A 155 -6.80 -8.30 -9.78
C ILE A 155 -7.80 -9.42 -10.06
N MET A 156 -9.04 -9.23 -9.63
CA MET A 156 -10.06 -10.28 -9.62
C MET A 156 -10.61 -10.62 -11.02
N ARG A 157 -10.44 -9.76 -12.00
CA ARG A 157 -10.82 -10.05 -13.42
C ARG A 157 -10.10 -11.25 -14.01
N SER A 158 -8.93 -11.60 -13.51
CA SER A 158 -8.18 -12.79 -13.93
C SER A 158 -8.82 -14.09 -13.42
N VAL A 159 -9.72 -14.00 -12.45
CA VAL A 159 -10.43 -15.15 -11.88
C VAL A 159 -11.62 -15.51 -12.78
N ASP A 160 -11.70 -16.77 -13.19
CA ASP A 160 -12.82 -17.33 -13.95
C ASP A 160 -13.91 -17.82 -13.01
N SER A 161 -13.51 -18.60 -12.00
CA SER A 161 -14.45 -19.11 -10.99
C SER A 161 -13.80 -19.25 -9.62
N VAL A 162 -14.63 -19.16 -8.58
CA VAL A 162 -14.27 -19.47 -7.19
C VAL A 162 -15.30 -20.44 -6.64
N THR A 163 -14.84 -21.62 -6.22
CA THR A 163 -15.72 -22.70 -5.75
C THR A 163 -15.20 -23.30 -4.45
N ARG A 164 -16.10 -23.92 -3.69
CA ARG A 164 -15.77 -24.68 -2.49
C ARG A 164 -15.48 -26.14 -2.83
N ASP A 165 -14.48 -26.72 -2.17
CA ASP A 165 -14.22 -28.15 -2.14
C ASP A 165 -13.89 -28.56 -0.69
N GLY A 166 -14.87 -29.09 0.02
CA GLY A 166 -14.74 -29.43 1.43
C GLY A 166 -14.35 -28.24 2.30
N ASP A 167 -13.17 -28.31 2.93
CA ASP A 167 -12.59 -27.25 3.74
C ASP A 167 -11.70 -26.27 2.92
N SER A 168 -11.71 -26.41 1.62
CA SER A 168 -10.87 -25.62 0.72
C SER A 168 -11.69 -24.74 -0.22
N VAL A 169 -11.04 -23.70 -0.73
CA VAL A 169 -11.55 -22.86 -1.81
C VAL A 169 -10.63 -23.00 -3.01
N ILE A 170 -11.21 -23.24 -4.17
CA ILE A 170 -10.53 -23.39 -5.46
C ILE A 170 -10.78 -22.14 -6.28
N PHE A 171 -9.71 -21.50 -6.72
CA PHE A 171 -9.72 -20.42 -7.71
C PHE A 171 -9.29 -20.99 -9.05
N THR A 172 -10.14 -20.89 -10.06
CA THR A 172 -9.78 -21.16 -11.46
C THR A 172 -9.50 -19.81 -12.13
N LEU A 173 -8.38 -19.73 -12.82
CA LEU A 173 -7.94 -18.51 -13.48
C LEU A 173 -8.13 -18.63 -15.00
N LYS A 174 -8.50 -17.53 -15.65
CA LYS A 174 -8.58 -17.44 -17.12
C LYS A 174 -7.21 -17.69 -17.77
N ASP A 175 -6.18 -17.11 -17.15
CA ASP A 175 -4.79 -17.24 -17.57
C ASP A 175 -3.91 -17.68 -16.39
N ALA A 176 -2.80 -18.35 -16.70
CA ALA A 176 -1.83 -18.78 -15.70
C ALA A 176 -1.31 -17.61 -14.86
N SER A 177 -1.19 -17.79 -13.54
CA SER A 177 -0.59 -16.79 -12.66
C SER A 177 0.21 -17.44 -11.54
N ALA A 178 1.53 -17.41 -11.65
CA ALA A 178 2.44 -17.91 -10.63
C ALA A 178 2.43 -17.05 -9.33
N ASP A 179 2.03 -15.79 -9.43
CA ASP A 179 1.98 -14.84 -8.30
C ASP A 179 0.57 -14.66 -7.73
N PHE A 180 -0.42 -15.47 -8.15
CA PHE A 180 -1.81 -15.30 -7.73
C PHE A 180 -1.98 -15.18 -6.20
N PRO A 181 -1.31 -15.99 -5.34
CA PRO A 181 -1.44 -15.84 -3.90
C PRO A 181 -1.00 -14.45 -3.38
N PHE A 182 -0.05 -13.78 -4.03
CA PHE A 182 0.33 -12.41 -3.66
C PHE A 182 -0.80 -11.42 -3.94
N LEU A 183 -1.61 -11.64 -4.97
CA LEU A 183 -2.74 -10.79 -5.29
C LEU A 183 -3.81 -10.84 -4.18
N LEU A 184 -3.94 -11.97 -3.48
CA LEU A 184 -4.89 -12.17 -2.37
C LEU A 184 -4.45 -11.50 -1.05
N THR A 185 -3.31 -10.81 -1.03
CA THR A 185 -2.91 -9.94 0.10
C THR A 185 -3.50 -8.54 0.00
N ASP A 186 -4.28 -8.26 -1.04
CA ASP A 186 -4.88 -6.96 -1.27
C ASP A 186 -5.93 -6.63 -0.19
N TYR A 187 -5.85 -5.46 0.39
CA TYR A 187 -6.64 -5.03 1.54
C TYR A 187 -8.13 -4.78 1.25
N HIS A 188 -8.55 -4.85 0.00
CA HIS A 188 -9.97 -4.88 -0.35
C HIS A 188 -10.59 -6.26 -0.15
N LEU A 189 -9.76 -7.33 -0.17
CA LEU A 189 -10.21 -8.71 -0.13
C LEU A 189 -10.37 -9.22 1.32
N LEU A 190 -10.92 -8.40 2.20
CA LEU A 190 -11.24 -8.76 3.58
C LEU A 190 -12.44 -9.71 3.62
N ILE A 191 -12.28 -10.85 4.31
CA ILE A 191 -13.33 -11.86 4.37
C ILE A 191 -14.45 -11.39 5.28
N GLN A 192 -15.68 -11.39 4.74
CA GLN A 192 -16.91 -11.01 5.42
C GLN A 192 -17.93 -12.15 5.42
N PRO A 193 -18.84 -12.24 6.43
CA PRO A 193 -19.93 -13.22 6.40
C PRO A 193 -20.77 -13.01 5.13
N ASN A 194 -21.10 -14.12 4.45
CA ASN A 194 -21.80 -14.08 3.16
C ASN A 194 -21.19 -13.08 2.15
N GLY A 195 -19.85 -12.89 2.23
CA GLY A 195 -19.14 -11.94 1.35
C GLY A 195 -19.48 -10.46 1.56
N GLY A 196 -20.17 -10.12 2.63
CA GLY A 196 -20.68 -8.75 2.85
C GLY A 196 -21.92 -8.41 1.99
N ASN A 197 -22.57 -9.40 1.37
CA ASN A 197 -23.75 -9.15 0.52
C ASN A 197 -24.95 -8.63 1.32
N ASP A 198 -25.03 -8.94 2.61
CA ASP A 198 -26.14 -8.47 3.46
C ASP A 198 -25.93 -7.00 3.87
N ASP A 199 -24.75 -6.63 4.33
CA ASP A 199 -24.33 -5.26 4.64
C ASP A 199 -22.80 -5.14 4.60
N PRO A 200 -22.21 -4.69 3.48
CA PRO A 200 -20.78 -4.59 3.34
C PRO A 200 -20.14 -3.53 4.26
N LYS A 201 -20.94 -2.59 4.78
CA LYS A 201 -20.48 -1.50 5.64
C LYS A 201 -20.56 -1.83 7.13
N ALA A 202 -21.12 -2.97 7.50
CA ALA A 202 -21.26 -3.37 8.89
C ALA A 202 -19.91 -3.60 9.59
N ALA A 203 -18.79 -3.66 8.85
CA ALA A 203 -17.44 -3.95 9.35
C ALA A 203 -17.39 -5.23 10.21
N ILE A 204 -18.15 -6.24 9.80
CA ILE A 204 -18.14 -7.56 10.43
C ILE A 204 -17.10 -8.41 9.70
N GLY A 205 -16.03 -8.73 10.38
CA GLY A 205 -14.93 -9.56 9.89
C GLY A 205 -14.38 -10.45 10.98
N THR A 206 -13.18 -10.95 10.77
CA THR A 206 -12.48 -11.90 11.65
C THR A 206 -11.36 -11.23 12.46
N GLY A 207 -11.14 -9.94 12.30
CA GLY A 207 -10.01 -9.20 12.86
C GLY A 207 -10.09 -9.00 14.39
N PRO A 208 -9.00 -8.46 15.00
CA PRO A 208 -8.87 -8.35 16.45
C PRO A 208 -9.81 -7.33 17.11
N TYR A 209 -10.43 -6.43 16.34
CA TYR A 209 -11.29 -5.37 16.90
C TYR A 209 -12.63 -5.27 16.19
N LYS A 210 -13.71 -5.18 16.97
CA LYS A 210 -15.05 -4.81 16.48
C LYS A 210 -15.14 -3.30 16.39
N ILE A 211 -15.63 -2.77 15.29
CA ILE A 211 -15.90 -1.33 15.19
C ILE A 211 -17.12 -1.00 16.06
N VAL A 212 -16.92 -0.11 17.03
CA VAL A 212 -17.97 0.35 17.96
C VAL A 212 -18.38 1.80 17.71
N THR A 213 -17.51 2.58 17.07
CA THR A 213 -17.80 3.95 16.63
C THR A 213 -17.15 4.17 15.29
N ASN A 214 -17.88 4.73 14.34
CA ASN A 214 -17.34 5.21 13.08
C ASN A 214 -17.99 6.55 12.73
N GLU A 215 -17.18 7.59 12.75
CA GLU A 215 -17.54 8.95 12.33
C GLU A 215 -16.65 9.30 11.14
N PRO A 216 -17.11 9.09 9.89
CA PRO A 216 -16.29 9.27 8.69
C PRO A 216 -15.65 10.66 8.65
N GLY A 217 -14.35 10.72 8.33
CA GLY A 217 -13.57 11.97 8.32
C GLY A 217 -13.20 12.51 9.70
N VAL A 218 -13.64 11.89 10.79
CA VAL A 218 -13.39 12.34 12.18
C VAL A 218 -12.62 11.29 12.95
N ARG A 219 -13.24 10.15 13.26
CA ARG A 219 -12.62 9.07 14.05
C ARG A 219 -13.30 7.72 13.86
N THR A 220 -12.54 6.68 14.14
CA THR A 220 -13.04 5.31 14.25
C THR A 220 -12.50 4.65 15.51
N ILE A 221 -13.37 3.97 16.28
CA ILE A 221 -12.99 3.25 17.50
C ILE A 221 -13.33 1.78 17.33
N GLY A 222 -12.34 0.91 17.59
CA GLY A 222 -12.50 -0.52 17.67
C GLY A 222 -12.30 -1.02 19.09
N ALA A 223 -13.21 -1.87 19.59
CA ALA A 223 -13.08 -2.58 20.85
C ALA A 223 -12.56 -4.00 20.60
N ARG A 224 -11.67 -4.48 21.47
CA ARG A 224 -11.06 -5.81 21.35
C ARG A 224 -12.10 -6.91 21.24
N PHE A 225 -11.93 -7.80 20.27
CA PHE A 225 -12.76 -8.97 20.08
C PHE A 225 -12.25 -10.12 20.96
N ALA A 226 -13.05 -10.52 21.96
CA ALA A 226 -12.64 -11.52 22.94
C ALA A 226 -12.34 -12.89 22.33
N ASN A 227 -13.11 -13.28 21.30
CA ASN A 227 -12.98 -14.58 20.61
C ASN A 227 -12.06 -14.51 19.38
N TYR A 228 -11.16 -13.52 19.32
CA TYR A 228 -10.22 -13.42 18.23
C TYR A 228 -9.27 -14.65 18.19
N TRP A 229 -9.20 -15.30 17.05
CA TRP A 229 -8.52 -16.58 16.89
C TRP A 229 -7.00 -16.51 17.15
N ASP A 230 -6.37 -15.37 16.87
CA ASP A 230 -4.93 -15.14 17.07
C ASP A 230 -4.62 -14.19 18.25
N SER A 231 -5.45 -14.22 19.27
CA SER A 231 -5.41 -13.32 20.44
C SER A 231 -4.14 -13.41 21.30
N LYS A 232 -3.31 -14.45 21.09
CA LYS A 232 -1.98 -14.58 21.72
C LYS A 232 -0.96 -13.65 21.09
N ALA A 233 -1.03 -13.49 19.77
CA ALA A 233 -0.04 -12.74 18.99
C ALA A 233 -0.50 -11.32 18.62
N ARG A 234 -1.83 -11.02 18.70
CA ARG A 234 -2.42 -9.76 18.21
C ARG A 234 -3.60 -9.33 19.08
N GLY A 235 -4.06 -8.07 18.86
CA GLY A 235 -5.21 -7.53 19.60
C GLY A 235 -4.87 -7.23 21.06
N HIS A 236 -3.78 -6.50 21.30
CA HIS A 236 -3.25 -6.28 22.63
C HIS A 236 -3.98 -5.15 23.38
N ALA A 237 -4.27 -4.03 22.71
CA ALA A 237 -5.02 -2.94 23.33
C ALA A 237 -6.48 -3.33 23.60
N GLU A 238 -7.09 -2.77 24.64
CA GLU A 238 -8.52 -2.95 24.90
C GLU A 238 -9.36 -2.23 23.85
N GLN A 239 -8.89 -1.04 23.45
CA GLN A 239 -9.46 -0.26 22.38
C GLN A 239 -8.37 0.30 21.47
N VAL A 240 -8.72 0.52 20.21
CA VAL A 240 -7.92 1.30 19.26
C VAL A 240 -8.79 2.45 18.79
N GLU A 241 -8.28 3.67 18.93
CA GLU A 241 -8.90 4.88 18.42
C GLU A 241 -8.04 5.47 17.32
N ILE A 242 -8.59 5.58 16.12
CA ILE A 242 -7.97 6.30 15.01
C ILE A 242 -8.69 7.63 14.86
N THR A 243 -7.96 8.74 15.02
CA THR A 243 -8.45 10.10 14.81
C THR A 243 -7.89 10.64 13.49
N VAL A 244 -8.74 11.20 12.63
CA VAL A 244 -8.32 11.84 11.39
C VAL A 244 -7.67 13.19 11.70
N LEU A 245 -6.40 13.32 11.38
CA LEU A 245 -5.59 14.52 11.55
C LEU A 245 -4.87 14.84 10.23
N ASN A 246 -5.59 15.42 9.27
CA ASN A 246 -5.06 15.68 7.94
C ASN A 246 -3.98 16.78 7.94
N ASP A 247 -4.07 17.76 8.83
CA ASP A 247 -3.04 18.78 8.99
C ASP A 247 -1.78 18.21 9.68
N SER A 248 -0.63 18.37 9.05
CA SER A 248 0.66 17.83 9.51
C SER A 248 1.10 18.44 10.85
N THR A 249 0.86 19.73 11.05
CA THR A 249 1.23 20.45 12.27
C THR A 249 0.37 19.98 13.45
N ALA A 250 -0.95 19.88 13.24
CA ALA A 250 -1.89 19.39 14.25
C ALA A 250 -1.58 17.92 14.62
N ARG A 251 -1.22 17.10 13.63
CA ARG A 251 -0.86 15.70 13.85
C ARG A 251 0.43 15.55 14.67
N THR A 252 1.45 16.34 14.33
CA THR A 252 2.72 16.39 15.09
C THR A 252 2.50 16.86 16.53
N ALA A 253 1.73 17.94 16.71
CA ALA A 253 1.41 18.47 18.04
C ALA A 253 0.61 17.46 18.89
N ALA A 254 -0.28 16.68 18.27
CA ALA A 254 -1.03 15.63 18.96
C ALA A 254 -0.12 14.50 19.49
N LEU A 255 0.93 14.12 18.74
CA LEU A 255 1.93 13.16 19.20
C LEU A 255 2.78 13.74 20.33
N GLN A 256 3.30 14.95 20.16
CA GLN A 256 4.17 15.60 21.16
C GLN A 256 3.46 15.84 22.50
N SER A 257 2.17 16.16 22.47
CA SER A 257 1.36 16.32 23.68
C SER A 257 0.86 14.99 24.31
N GLY A 258 1.14 13.85 23.67
CA GLY A 258 0.64 12.53 24.11
C GLY A 258 -0.86 12.32 23.86
N ARG A 259 -1.54 13.21 23.13
CA ARG A 259 -2.95 13.03 22.75
C ARG A 259 -3.14 11.81 21.87
N VAL A 260 -2.16 11.52 20.99
CA VAL A 260 -2.05 10.28 20.23
C VAL A 260 -0.68 9.63 20.49
N HIS A 261 -0.61 8.31 20.31
CA HIS A 261 0.59 7.53 20.57
C HIS A 261 1.41 7.25 19.29
N ILE A 262 0.75 7.28 18.16
CA ILE A 262 1.36 6.98 16.84
C ILE A 262 0.81 7.98 15.84
N ILE A 263 1.66 8.41 14.89
CA ILE A 263 1.24 9.17 13.72
C ILE A 263 1.90 8.61 12.46
N ASN A 264 1.17 8.67 11.34
CA ASN A 264 1.69 8.33 10.02
C ASN A 264 2.17 9.58 9.27
N ARG A 265 2.83 9.36 8.14
CA ARG A 265 3.18 10.37 7.14
C ARG A 265 3.79 11.64 7.73
N VAL A 266 4.82 11.45 8.53
CA VAL A 266 5.61 12.57 9.05
C VAL A 266 6.25 13.29 7.87
N ASP A 267 6.02 14.60 7.80
CA ASP A 267 6.68 15.43 6.79
C ASP A 267 8.20 15.40 7.00
N PRO A 268 9.01 15.07 5.98
CA PRO A 268 10.46 15.12 6.06
C PRO A 268 11.02 16.42 6.61
N LYS A 269 10.33 17.54 6.41
CA LYS A 269 10.73 18.88 6.90
C LYS A 269 10.77 18.98 8.43
N VAL A 270 9.92 18.21 9.12
CA VAL A 270 9.79 18.29 10.59
C VAL A 270 10.42 17.11 11.32
N VAL A 271 11.00 16.14 10.62
CA VAL A 271 11.61 14.96 11.24
C VAL A 271 12.63 15.32 12.31
N GLU A 272 13.56 16.24 12.00
CA GLU A 272 14.60 16.65 12.95
C GLU A 272 14.04 17.41 14.17
N LEU A 273 12.90 18.06 14.01
CA LEU A 273 12.18 18.69 15.13
C LEU A 273 11.51 17.64 16.02
N ILE A 274 10.84 16.68 15.40
CA ILE A 274 10.13 15.59 16.12
C ILE A 274 11.11 14.72 16.91
N LYS A 275 12.28 14.40 16.37
CA LYS A 275 13.34 13.65 17.07
C LYS A 275 13.81 14.29 18.37
N LYS A 276 13.62 15.61 18.53
CA LYS A 276 13.98 16.34 19.75
C LYS A 276 12.92 16.22 20.87
N ALA A 277 11.71 15.74 20.54
CA ALA A 277 10.66 15.57 21.53
C ALA A 277 10.99 14.36 22.43
N PRO A 278 10.90 14.53 23.78
CA PRO A 278 11.27 13.46 24.73
C PRO A 278 10.49 12.17 24.47
N GLY A 279 11.21 11.07 24.33
CA GLY A 279 10.62 9.74 24.16
C GLY A 279 9.94 9.47 22.81
N VAL A 280 9.91 10.43 21.90
CA VAL A 280 9.38 10.22 20.55
C VAL A 280 10.45 9.60 19.65
N THR A 281 10.09 8.57 18.93
CA THR A 281 10.96 7.90 17.94
C THR A 281 10.37 8.04 16.53
N VAL A 282 11.18 8.54 15.59
CA VAL A 282 10.82 8.55 14.18
C VAL A 282 11.26 7.23 13.54
N GLN A 283 10.34 6.61 12.86
CA GLN A 283 10.53 5.34 12.16
C GLN A 283 10.48 5.59 10.65
N SER A 284 11.61 5.39 9.95
CA SER A 284 11.68 5.47 8.50
C SER A 284 12.04 4.12 7.90
N ALA A 285 11.35 3.74 6.84
CA ALA A 285 11.61 2.53 6.08
C ALA A 285 11.54 2.83 4.58
N SER A 286 12.63 2.58 3.86
CA SER A 286 12.66 2.67 2.40
C SER A 286 11.85 1.55 1.79
N GLY A 287 10.91 1.91 0.92
CA GLY A 287 9.92 0.97 0.40
C GLY A 287 9.64 1.17 -1.09
N ARG A 288 8.49 0.68 -1.49
CA ARG A 288 7.99 0.69 -2.88
C ARG A 288 6.96 1.79 -3.11
N GLY A 289 6.65 2.57 -2.07
CA GLY A 289 5.74 3.71 -2.16
C GLY A 289 6.33 4.80 -3.04
N HIS A 290 5.49 5.49 -3.83
CA HIS A 290 5.94 6.54 -4.71
C HIS A 290 4.89 7.62 -4.89
N TYR A 291 5.35 8.84 -5.09
CA TYR A 291 4.52 9.98 -5.39
C TYR A 291 4.42 10.18 -6.90
N VAL A 292 3.27 10.62 -7.36
CA VAL A 292 2.95 10.69 -8.78
C VAL A 292 2.24 11.99 -9.16
N PHE A 293 2.42 12.36 -10.43
CA PHE A 293 1.61 13.35 -11.13
C PHE A 293 0.93 12.60 -12.29
N ASN A 294 -0.37 12.41 -12.18
CA ASN A 294 -1.14 11.55 -13.10
C ASN A 294 -1.86 12.38 -14.14
N MET A 295 -1.62 12.06 -15.41
CA MET A 295 -2.27 12.64 -16.58
C MET A 295 -3.20 11.60 -17.22
N PHE A 296 -4.45 11.95 -17.54
CA PHE A 296 -5.34 11.07 -18.28
C PHE A 296 -4.90 10.97 -19.74
N ALA A 297 -4.22 9.88 -20.09
CA ALA A 297 -3.65 9.67 -21.41
C ALA A 297 -4.69 9.58 -22.55
N ASN A 298 -5.97 9.48 -22.23
CA ASN A 298 -7.09 9.48 -23.17
C ASN A 298 -7.83 10.83 -23.27
N THR A 299 -7.37 11.87 -22.56
CA THR A 299 -8.05 13.17 -22.48
C THR A 299 -7.12 14.29 -22.94
N ALA A 300 -7.62 15.23 -23.75
CA ALA A 300 -6.85 16.41 -24.17
C ALA A 300 -6.47 17.28 -22.94
N PRO A 301 -5.25 17.87 -22.94
CA PRO A 301 -4.21 17.75 -23.97
C PRO A 301 -3.32 16.50 -23.82
N PHE A 302 -3.51 15.70 -22.78
CA PHE A 302 -2.65 14.58 -22.41
C PHE A 302 -2.82 13.33 -23.30
N ASN A 303 -3.82 13.29 -24.20
CA ASN A 303 -3.90 12.27 -25.25
C ASN A 303 -2.79 12.43 -26.31
N ASN A 304 -2.13 13.57 -26.38
CA ASN A 304 -0.93 13.79 -27.17
C ASN A 304 0.32 13.39 -26.39
N ASN A 305 1.11 12.41 -26.90
CA ASN A 305 2.31 11.94 -26.21
C ASN A 305 3.42 13.01 -26.15
N ASP A 306 3.48 13.94 -27.10
CA ASP A 306 4.47 15.03 -27.05
C ASP A 306 4.16 15.98 -25.87
N VAL A 307 2.89 16.20 -25.48
CA VAL A 307 2.54 16.93 -24.24
C VAL A 307 3.03 16.16 -23.00
N ARG A 308 2.74 14.85 -22.93
CA ARG A 308 3.19 14.04 -21.79
C ARG A 308 4.71 13.98 -21.69
N MET A 309 5.41 13.85 -22.84
CA MET A 309 6.88 13.84 -22.88
C MET A 309 7.48 15.18 -22.46
N ALA A 310 6.91 16.29 -22.91
CA ALA A 310 7.32 17.63 -22.48
C ALA A 310 7.21 17.78 -20.96
N LEU A 311 6.08 17.36 -20.38
CA LEU A 311 5.83 17.39 -18.94
C LEU A 311 6.79 16.47 -18.16
N LYS A 312 7.09 15.27 -18.67
CA LYS A 312 8.06 14.35 -18.06
C LYS A 312 9.49 14.91 -18.07
N LEU A 313 9.91 15.57 -19.16
CA LEU A 313 11.24 16.17 -19.30
C LEU A 313 11.41 17.46 -18.49
N ALA A 314 10.31 18.20 -18.25
CA ALA A 314 10.29 19.40 -17.40
C ALA A 314 10.34 19.10 -15.90
N MET A 315 10.27 17.82 -15.49
CA MET A 315 10.34 17.42 -14.09
C MET A 315 11.79 17.28 -13.60
N ASP A 316 12.23 18.21 -12.75
CA ASP A 316 13.51 18.09 -12.04
C ASP A 316 13.37 17.17 -10.83
N ARG A 317 13.60 15.87 -11.06
CA ARG A 317 13.43 14.81 -10.05
C ARG A 317 14.43 14.92 -8.92
N LYS A 318 15.65 15.39 -9.24
CA LYS A 318 16.67 15.55 -8.21
C LYS A 318 16.28 16.67 -7.24
N ASP A 319 15.82 17.81 -7.74
CA ASP A 319 15.37 18.93 -6.94
C ASP A 319 14.14 18.54 -6.07
N MET A 320 13.23 17.73 -6.64
CA MET A 320 12.10 17.16 -5.89
C MET A 320 12.55 16.31 -4.70
N VAL A 321 13.49 15.37 -4.91
CA VAL A 321 14.00 14.50 -3.83
C VAL A 321 14.75 15.32 -2.78
N ASP A 322 15.64 16.22 -3.20
CA ASP A 322 16.48 17.00 -2.28
C ASP A 322 15.64 17.93 -1.40
N LYS A 323 14.68 18.65 -1.99
CA LYS A 323 13.89 19.68 -1.28
C LYS A 323 12.72 19.11 -0.48
N LEU A 324 12.07 18.06 -1.00
CA LEU A 324 10.86 17.53 -0.39
C LEU A 324 11.15 16.32 0.49
N LEU A 325 11.91 15.33 0.00
CA LEU A 325 12.17 14.11 0.76
C LEU A 325 13.35 14.23 1.73
N ARG A 326 14.27 15.16 1.54
CA ARG A 326 15.37 15.46 2.47
C ARG A 326 16.16 14.21 2.92
N GLY A 327 16.41 13.29 1.99
CA GLY A 327 17.10 12.03 2.26
C GLY A 327 16.19 10.85 2.63
N PHE A 328 14.86 11.05 2.67
CA PHE A 328 13.88 9.99 2.95
C PHE A 328 13.22 9.49 1.67
N GLY A 329 14.03 9.07 0.71
CA GLY A 329 13.56 8.50 -0.54
C GLY A 329 14.60 8.52 -1.66
N THR A 330 14.19 8.10 -2.85
CA THR A 330 15.05 7.99 -4.04
C THR A 330 14.38 8.58 -5.28
N ILE A 331 15.19 8.87 -6.31
CA ILE A 331 14.72 9.42 -7.59
C ILE A 331 13.87 8.38 -8.33
N GLY A 332 12.72 8.82 -8.85
CA GLY A 332 11.85 8.05 -9.73
C GLY A 332 12.24 8.16 -11.21
N ASN A 333 11.57 7.39 -12.06
CA ASN A 333 11.86 7.36 -13.51
C ASN A 333 10.61 7.12 -14.37
N ASP A 334 9.48 7.72 -14.02
CA ASP A 334 8.19 7.68 -14.74
C ASP A 334 7.59 6.29 -14.96
N PHE A 335 7.88 5.37 -14.03
CA PHE A 335 7.21 4.07 -13.90
C PHE A 335 7.23 3.61 -12.43
N PRO A 336 6.28 2.74 -11.98
CA PRO A 336 6.00 2.53 -10.56
C PRO A 336 6.90 1.50 -9.87
N ILE A 337 7.89 0.95 -10.55
CA ILE A 337 8.72 -0.15 -10.06
C ILE A 337 10.13 0.35 -9.76
N ASN A 338 10.63 0.08 -8.56
CA ASN A 338 12.00 0.39 -8.13
C ASN A 338 12.80 -0.87 -7.77
N ALA A 339 14.05 -0.71 -7.38
CA ALA A 339 14.98 -1.80 -7.06
C ALA A 339 14.52 -2.72 -5.91
N SER A 340 13.52 -2.31 -5.12
CA SER A 340 12.96 -3.13 -4.05
C SER A 340 11.98 -4.20 -4.56
N TYR A 341 11.54 -4.11 -5.82
CA TYR A 341 10.66 -5.13 -6.40
C TYR A 341 11.45 -6.32 -6.92
N PRO A 342 10.92 -7.55 -6.78
CA PRO A 342 11.45 -8.71 -7.49
C PRO A 342 11.46 -8.47 -9.00
N LEU A 343 12.45 -9.04 -9.70
CA LEU A 343 12.59 -8.97 -11.16
C LEU A 343 12.73 -7.53 -11.71
N PHE A 344 13.14 -6.57 -10.88
CA PHE A 344 13.41 -5.20 -11.31
C PHE A 344 14.51 -5.15 -12.37
N THR A 345 14.35 -4.26 -13.34
CA THR A 345 15.40 -3.86 -14.30
C THR A 345 15.45 -2.34 -14.36
N ALA A 346 16.64 -1.79 -14.20
CA ALA A 346 16.85 -0.36 -14.33
C ALA A 346 16.71 0.06 -15.80
N LEU A 347 15.98 1.14 -16.04
CA LEU A 347 15.94 1.84 -17.32
C LEU A 347 16.89 3.05 -17.26
N PRO A 348 17.38 3.55 -18.42
CA PRO A 348 18.11 4.81 -18.47
C PRO A 348 17.31 5.91 -17.75
N GLN A 349 17.96 6.64 -16.85
CA GLN A 349 17.30 7.70 -16.08
C GLN A 349 16.89 8.84 -17.00
N ARG A 350 15.61 9.22 -16.97
CA ARG A 350 15.13 10.41 -17.70
C ARG A 350 15.75 11.66 -17.10
N PRO A 351 16.50 12.45 -17.90
CA PRO A 351 17.06 13.71 -17.40
C PRO A 351 15.97 14.78 -17.22
N TYR A 352 16.25 15.77 -16.41
CA TYR A 352 15.61 17.07 -16.50
C TYR A 352 16.22 17.80 -17.71
N ASP A 353 15.41 18.13 -18.69
CA ASP A 353 15.87 18.72 -19.95
C ASP A 353 14.80 19.72 -20.45
N PRO A 354 14.88 20.99 -19.99
CA PRO A 354 13.90 21.99 -20.38
C PRO A 354 13.89 22.31 -21.87
N ASP A 355 15.02 22.16 -22.57
CA ASP A 355 15.10 22.45 -24.01
C ASP A 355 14.36 21.37 -24.81
N LYS A 356 14.58 20.09 -24.48
CA LYS A 356 13.78 19.00 -25.07
C LYS A 356 12.31 19.06 -24.65
N ALA A 357 12.02 19.50 -23.42
CA ALA A 357 10.64 19.71 -23.00
C ALA A 357 9.96 20.79 -23.87
N ALA A 358 10.63 21.91 -24.11
CA ALA A 358 10.15 22.97 -24.98
C ALA A 358 9.95 22.49 -26.43
N PHE A 359 10.88 21.67 -26.95
CA PHE A 359 10.77 21.08 -28.28
C PHE A 359 9.51 20.21 -28.41
N HIS A 360 9.27 19.27 -27.47
CA HIS A 360 8.09 18.42 -27.47
C HIS A 360 6.80 19.22 -27.28
N TYR A 361 6.81 20.23 -26.38
CA TYR A 361 5.65 21.07 -26.14
C TYR A 361 5.25 21.85 -27.39
N LYS A 362 6.23 22.47 -28.07
CA LYS A 362 6.01 23.15 -29.37
C LYS A 362 5.50 22.19 -30.45
N LYS A 363 6.10 20.99 -30.54
CA LYS A 363 5.68 19.95 -31.50
C LYS A 363 4.25 19.49 -31.28
N SER A 364 3.78 19.49 -30.03
CA SER A 364 2.41 19.11 -29.69
C SER A 364 1.34 20.08 -30.20
N GLY A 365 1.73 21.34 -30.48
CA GLY A 365 0.82 22.41 -30.86
C GLY A 365 -0.03 22.97 -29.72
N HIS A 366 0.17 22.49 -28.48
CA HIS A 366 -0.60 22.97 -27.32
C HIS A 366 -0.02 24.29 -26.80
N THR A 367 -0.90 25.25 -26.48
CA THR A 367 -0.50 26.61 -26.03
C THR A 367 -1.24 27.06 -24.77
N ASP A 368 -2.32 26.39 -24.41
CA ASP A 368 -3.16 26.78 -23.29
C ASP A 368 -2.52 26.43 -21.94
N THR A 369 -3.00 27.07 -20.90
CA THR A 369 -2.57 26.77 -19.53
C THR A 369 -3.06 25.41 -19.09
N ILE A 370 -2.18 24.58 -18.54
CA ILE A 370 -2.48 23.26 -18.03
C ILE A 370 -2.79 23.36 -16.53
N LEU A 371 -3.98 22.91 -16.12
CA LEU A 371 -4.42 22.92 -14.73
C LEU A 371 -3.93 21.66 -14.01
N LEU A 372 -3.05 21.83 -13.00
CA LEU A 372 -2.59 20.79 -12.08
C LEU A 372 -3.31 20.93 -10.73
N ARG A 373 -4.07 19.90 -10.33
CA ARG A 373 -4.75 19.85 -9.03
C ARG A 373 -3.93 19.11 -8.00
N THR A 374 -3.85 19.65 -6.79
CA THR A 374 -3.05 19.09 -5.71
C THR A 374 -3.69 19.32 -4.36
N SER A 375 -3.32 18.53 -3.36
CA SER A 375 -3.73 18.67 -1.96
C SER A 375 -2.67 18.08 -1.04
N GLU A 376 -2.56 18.60 0.18
CA GLU A 376 -1.66 18.04 1.21
C GLU A 376 -1.99 16.59 1.59
N VAL A 377 -3.23 16.13 1.33
CA VAL A 377 -3.61 14.72 1.58
C VAL A 377 -3.12 13.77 0.48
N ALA A 378 -2.71 14.28 -0.69
CA ALA A 378 -2.13 13.45 -1.74
C ALA A 378 -0.81 12.82 -1.26
N PHE A 379 0.08 13.64 -0.71
CA PHE A 379 1.29 13.20 0.02
C PHE A 379 1.89 14.41 0.78
N PRO A 380 2.73 14.19 1.80
CA PRO A 380 3.42 15.27 2.50
C PRO A 380 4.21 16.16 1.54
N GLY A 381 3.90 17.48 1.51
CA GLY A 381 4.53 18.43 0.61
C GLY A 381 4.03 18.41 -0.83
N ALA A 382 2.86 17.84 -1.11
CA ALA A 382 2.31 17.77 -2.48
C ALA A 382 2.07 19.15 -3.11
N VAL A 383 1.67 20.14 -2.31
CA VAL A 383 1.48 21.52 -2.77
C VAL A 383 2.81 22.14 -3.15
N ASP A 384 3.85 21.99 -2.32
CA ASP A 384 5.21 22.46 -2.63
C ASP A 384 5.77 21.77 -3.88
N ALA A 385 5.53 20.45 -4.02
CA ALA A 385 5.91 19.68 -5.21
C ALA A 385 5.28 20.26 -6.48
N ALA A 386 3.99 20.58 -6.43
CA ALA A 386 3.29 21.16 -7.57
C ALA A 386 3.83 22.58 -7.93
N GLN A 387 4.18 23.40 -6.93
CA GLN A 387 4.78 24.71 -7.14
C GLN A 387 6.21 24.63 -7.71
N LEU A 388 7.04 23.72 -7.19
CA LEU A 388 8.37 23.45 -7.78
C LEU A 388 8.25 23.00 -9.23
N TYR A 389 7.29 22.11 -9.50
CA TYR A 389 7.04 21.63 -10.85
C TYR A 389 6.55 22.75 -11.78
N GLN A 390 5.65 23.62 -11.34
CA GLN A 390 5.23 24.81 -12.09
C GLN A 390 6.43 25.66 -12.49
N ALA A 391 7.35 25.90 -11.55
CA ALA A 391 8.56 26.71 -11.81
C ALA A 391 9.51 26.04 -12.82
N THR A 392 9.67 24.70 -12.80
CA THR A 392 10.51 23.99 -13.76
C THR A 392 9.85 23.90 -15.14
N CYS A 393 8.53 23.75 -15.22
CA CYS A 393 7.75 23.80 -16.46
C CYS A 393 7.85 25.16 -17.14
N ALA A 394 7.82 26.26 -16.38
CA ALA A 394 7.94 27.61 -16.91
C ALA A 394 9.26 27.83 -17.68
N LYS A 395 10.36 27.17 -17.28
CA LYS A 395 11.65 27.24 -17.99
C LYS A 395 11.59 26.62 -19.40
N ALA A 396 10.65 25.68 -19.60
CA ALA A 396 10.36 25.08 -20.91
C ALA A 396 9.23 25.79 -21.68
N GLY A 397 8.75 26.94 -21.19
CA GLY A 397 7.64 27.67 -21.79
C GLY A 397 6.27 27.03 -21.56
N ILE A 398 6.17 26.04 -20.68
CA ILE A 398 4.93 25.33 -20.34
C ILE A 398 4.24 26.08 -19.20
N LYS A 399 2.99 26.52 -19.44
CA LYS A 399 2.20 27.23 -18.43
C LYS A 399 1.40 26.25 -17.60
N ILE A 400 1.76 26.10 -16.32
CA ILE A 400 1.01 25.32 -15.35
C ILE A 400 0.29 26.26 -14.39
N GLU A 401 -1.00 26.03 -14.17
CA GLU A 401 -1.76 26.61 -13.07
C GLU A 401 -1.89 25.54 -11.97
N VAL A 402 -1.45 25.87 -10.77
CA VAL A 402 -1.59 24.98 -9.61
C VAL A 402 -2.84 25.33 -8.85
N LYS A 403 -3.81 24.41 -8.82
CA LYS A 403 -5.02 24.51 -8.02
C LYS A 403 -4.91 23.66 -6.76
N ARG A 404 -4.82 24.33 -5.61
CA ARG A 404 -4.90 23.65 -4.31
C ARG A 404 -6.36 23.27 -4.04
N GLU A 405 -6.61 21.99 -3.82
CA GLU A 405 -7.91 21.43 -3.49
C GLU A 405 -8.00 21.13 -1.99
N PRO A 406 -9.20 21.19 -1.39
CA PRO A 406 -9.41 20.74 -0.03
C PRO A 406 -9.01 19.28 0.17
N GLY A 407 -8.55 18.93 1.37
CA GLY A 407 -8.24 17.54 1.71
C GLY A 407 -9.50 16.68 1.78
N ASP A 408 -10.58 17.25 2.32
CA ASP A 408 -11.87 16.57 2.32
C ASP A 408 -12.43 16.46 0.89
N GLY A 409 -12.86 15.27 0.52
CA GLY A 409 -13.35 14.97 -0.82
C GLY A 409 -12.27 14.84 -1.91
N TYR A 410 -10.99 15.00 -1.61
CA TYR A 410 -9.92 14.90 -2.62
C TYR A 410 -9.95 13.55 -3.35
N TRP A 411 -10.07 12.48 -2.61
CA TRP A 411 -10.06 11.11 -3.15
C TRP A 411 -11.31 10.76 -3.95
N SER A 412 -12.46 11.37 -3.64
CA SER A 412 -13.72 11.12 -4.36
C SER A 412 -13.96 12.04 -5.55
N ASN A 413 -13.42 13.28 -5.52
CA ASN A 413 -13.75 14.32 -6.50
C ASN A 413 -12.57 14.73 -7.39
N VAL A 414 -11.34 14.48 -6.97
CA VAL A 414 -10.13 14.90 -7.70
C VAL A 414 -9.34 13.69 -8.21
N TRP A 415 -8.86 12.83 -7.31
CA TRP A 415 -8.12 11.64 -7.72
C TRP A 415 -8.97 10.76 -8.64
N ASN A 416 -8.37 10.29 -9.73
CA ASN A 416 -9.04 9.45 -10.74
C ASN A 416 -10.36 10.03 -11.31
N LYS A 417 -10.57 11.36 -11.15
CA LYS A 417 -11.72 12.10 -11.71
C LYS A 417 -11.29 13.30 -12.54
N GLN A 418 -10.14 13.89 -12.19
CA GLN A 418 -9.62 15.07 -12.86
C GLN A 418 -8.43 14.71 -13.75
N PRO A 419 -8.28 15.38 -14.91
CA PRO A 419 -7.32 14.96 -15.93
C PRO A 419 -5.84 15.05 -15.52
N PHE A 420 -5.49 15.94 -14.58
CA PHE A 420 -4.13 16.11 -14.08
C PHE A 420 -4.12 16.42 -12.60
N SER A 421 -3.59 15.52 -11.81
CA SER A 421 -3.55 15.66 -10.36
C SER A 421 -2.34 14.96 -9.73
N THR A 422 -1.97 15.39 -8.52
CA THR A 422 -0.99 14.69 -7.70
C THR A 422 -1.64 13.51 -6.97
N SER A 423 -0.87 12.46 -6.71
CA SER A 423 -1.33 11.31 -5.93
C SER A 423 -0.12 10.54 -5.38
N PHE A 424 -0.40 9.45 -4.68
CA PHE A 424 0.59 8.49 -4.24
C PHE A 424 0.13 7.07 -4.54
N TRP A 425 1.09 6.17 -4.62
CA TRP A 425 0.84 4.73 -4.64
C TRP A 425 1.58 4.05 -3.50
N GLY A 426 0.91 3.22 -2.75
CA GLY A 426 1.53 2.30 -1.81
C GLY A 426 2.26 1.19 -2.55
N GLY A 427 3.31 0.64 -1.96
CA GLY A 427 4.02 -0.51 -2.51
C GLY A 427 3.12 -1.74 -2.67
N ARG A 428 3.47 -2.59 -3.63
CA ARG A 428 2.85 -3.91 -3.84
C ARG A 428 3.89 -5.00 -3.65
N ALA A 429 3.43 -6.22 -3.37
CA ALA A 429 4.33 -7.35 -3.11
C ALA A 429 5.18 -7.72 -4.32
N VAL A 430 4.55 -7.74 -5.48
CA VAL A 430 5.14 -8.12 -6.77
C VAL A 430 4.75 -7.11 -7.84
N GLN A 431 5.51 -7.09 -8.93
CA GLN A 431 5.24 -6.17 -10.04
C GLN A 431 3.87 -6.38 -10.64
N ASP A 432 3.45 -7.65 -10.84
CA ASP A 432 2.13 -7.96 -11.40
C ASP A 432 1.00 -7.29 -10.63
N GLN A 433 1.07 -7.27 -9.30
CA GLN A 433 0.05 -6.63 -8.48
C GLN A 433 -0.04 -5.11 -8.75
N MET A 434 1.09 -4.43 -8.96
CA MET A 434 1.09 -3.01 -9.31
C MET A 434 0.52 -2.77 -10.71
N TRP A 435 0.97 -3.56 -11.69
CA TRP A 435 0.50 -3.45 -13.06
C TRP A 435 -0.99 -3.76 -13.19
N ALA A 436 -1.45 -4.81 -12.51
CA ALA A 436 -2.86 -5.20 -12.49
C ALA A 436 -3.78 -4.17 -11.82
N THR A 437 -3.30 -3.51 -10.76
CA THR A 437 -4.12 -2.58 -9.98
C THR A 437 -4.26 -1.23 -10.67
N ALA A 438 -3.17 -0.71 -11.28
CA ALA A 438 -3.09 0.69 -11.68
C ALA A 438 -2.88 0.92 -13.19
N TYR A 439 -2.50 -0.09 -13.98
CA TYR A 439 -2.06 0.14 -15.36
C TYR A 439 -2.78 -0.69 -16.42
N ILE A 440 -3.36 -1.85 -16.07
CA ILE A 440 -4.13 -2.65 -17.02
C ILE A 440 -5.41 -1.92 -17.44
N THR A 441 -5.79 -2.05 -18.71
CA THR A 441 -7.04 -1.50 -19.23
C THR A 441 -8.23 -2.01 -18.44
N GLY A 442 -9.09 -1.08 -18.04
CA GLY A 442 -10.31 -1.39 -17.29
C GLY A 442 -10.11 -1.67 -15.80
N ALA A 443 -8.92 -1.52 -15.24
CA ALA A 443 -8.77 -1.46 -13.79
C ALA A 443 -9.39 -0.15 -13.26
N ASP A 444 -10.18 -0.25 -12.19
CA ASP A 444 -10.86 0.92 -11.62
C ASP A 444 -9.88 1.99 -11.13
N TRP A 445 -8.67 1.56 -10.76
CA TRP A 445 -7.61 2.44 -10.28
C TRP A 445 -6.55 2.76 -11.35
N ASN A 446 -6.85 2.55 -12.64
CA ASN A 446 -6.01 3.09 -13.71
C ASN A 446 -6.20 4.61 -13.78
N ASP A 447 -5.57 5.30 -12.86
CA ASP A 447 -5.68 6.74 -12.63
C ASP A 447 -4.91 7.59 -13.65
N THR A 448 -4.31 6.96 -14.64
CA THR A 448 -3.71 7.60 -15.81
C THR A 448 -4.53 7.42 -17.09
N ARG A 449 -5.57 6.61 -17.07
CA ARG A 449 -6.35 6.27 -18.27
C ARG A 449 -5.47 5.82 -19.45
N PHE A 450 -4.33 5.21 -19.14
CA PHE A 450 -3.44 4.64 -20.11
C PHE A 450 -3.98 3.27 -20.55
N PHE A 451 -4.65 3.25 -21.71
CA PHE A 451 -5.26 2.05 -22.28
C PHE A 451 -4.40 1.60 -23.48
N ASN A 452 -3.58 0.58 -23.28
CA ASN A 452 -2.65 0.08 -24.27
C ASN A 452 -2.78 -1.45 -24.40
N PRO A 453 -3.40 -1.94 -25.52
CA PRO A 453 -3.61 -3.37 -25.71
C PRO A 453 -2.31 -4.19 -25.80
N ALA A 454 -1.20 -3.60 -26.25
CA ALA A 454 0.09 -4.28 -26.28
C ALA A 454 0.62 -4.48 -24.86
N PHE A 455 0.49 -3.46 -23.99
CA PHE A 455 0.82 -3.55 -22.58
C PHE A 455 -0.05 -4.61 -21.87
N ASP A 456 -1.35 -4.62 -22.11
CA ASP A 456 -2.26 -5.60 -21.50
C ASP A 456 -1.90 -7.05 -21.86
N LYS A 457 -1.52 -7.30 -23.11
CA LYS A 457 -1.00 -8.61 -23.55
C LYS A 457 0.28 -9.00 -22.83
N MET A 458 1.17 -8.04 -22.57
CA MET A 458 2.42 -8.29 -21.83
C MET A 458 2.14 -8.62 -20.36
N VAL A 459 1.14 -7.98 -19.71
CA VAL A 459 0.73 -8.32 -18.34
C VAL A 459 0.31 -9.80 -18.27
N VAL A 460 -0.55 -10.25 -19.20
CA VAL A 460 -0.99 -11.65 -19.26
C VAL A 460 0.18 -12.60 -19.52
N ALA A 461 1.07 -12.26 -20.46
CA ALA A 461 2.25 -13.06 -20.78
C ALA A 461 3.21 -13.18 -19.58
N ALA A 462 3.46 -12.07 -18.86
CA ALA A 462 4.31 -12.07 -17.67
C ALA A 462 3.75 -12.94 -16.55
N ARG A 463 2.43 -12.95 -16.35
CA ARG A 463 1.76 -13.79 -15.35
C ARG A 463 1.96 -15.27 -15.58
N GLY A 464 1.88 -15.72 -16.82
CA GLY A 464 2.04 -17.13 -17.20
C GLY A 464 3.49 -17.57 -17.37
N GLU A 465 4.46 -16.66 -17.42
CA GLU A 465 5.86 -16.99 -17.68
C GLU A 465 6.58 -17.45 -16.39
N LEU A 466 6.91 -18.73 -16.32
CA LEU A 466 7.60 -19.35 -15.18
C LEU A 466 9.13 -19.16 -15.25
N ASN A 467 9.68 -18.91 -16.43
CA ASN A 467 11.10 -18.60 -16.57
C ASN A 467 11.37 -17.17 -16.11
N GLN A 468 12.06 -17.03 -15.00
CA GLN A 468 12.31 -15.72 -14.36
C GLN A 468 13.08 -14.75 -15.27
N ALA A 469 14.00 -15.23 -16.10
CA ALA A 469 14.76 -14.37 -17.01
C ALA A 469 13.86 -13.79 -18.11
N LYS A 470 13.03 -14.61 -18.74
CA LYS A 470 12.04 -14.16 -19.72
C LYS A 470 11.02 -13.24 -19.11
N ARG A 471 10.49 -13.58 -17.93
CA ARG A 471 9.53 -12.76 -17.19
C ARG A 471 10.11 -11.40 -16.84
N LYS A 472 11.38 -11.36 -16.40
CA LYS A 472 12.10 -10.12 -16.12
C LYS A 472 12.20 -9.23 -17.37
N GLN A 473 12.45 -9.84 -18.55
CA GLN A 473 12.49 -9.10 -19.82
C GLN A 473 11.12 -8.51 -20.16
N ILE A 474 10.03 -9.27 -20.02
CA ILE A 474 8.68 -8.76 -20.28
C ILE A 474 8.37 -7.58 -19.34
N TYR A 475 8.71 -7.66 -18.06
CA TYR A 475 8.52 -6.55 -17.12
C TYR A 475 9.38 -5.33 -17.48
N GLN A 476 10.58 -5.51 -18.03
CA GLN A 476 11.40 -4.41 -18.54
C GLN A 476 10.72 -3.71 -19.71
N ASP A 477 10.18 -4.46 -20.66
CA ASP A 477 9.49 -3.92 -21.83
C ASP A 477 8.21 -3.18 -21.43
N MET A 478 7.45 -3.71 -20.47
CA MET A 478 6.29 -3.05 -19.87
C MET A 478 6.68 -1.72 -19.21
N ALA A 479 7.75 -1.74 -18.43
CA ALA A 479 8.25 -0.52 -17.78
C ALA A 479 8.68 0.54 -18.81
N LEU A 480 9.31 0.12 -19.91
CA LEU A 480 9.73 1.00 -21.01
C LEU A 480 8.53 1.67 -21.71
N ILE A 481 7.44 0.90 -21.94
CA ILE A 481 6.20 1.45 -22.51
C ILE A 481 5.63 2.53 -21.58
N VAL A 482 5.47 2.25 -20.29
CA VAL A 482 4.93 3.22 -19.32
C VAL A 482 5.85 4.43 -19.17
N HIS A 483 7.17 4.21 -19.11
CA HIS A 483 8.17 5.27 -19.07
C HIS A 483 8.03 6.24 -20.26
N ASN A 484 7.85 5.73 -21.48
CA ASN A 484 7.82 6.57 -22.69
C ASN A 484 6.41 7.09 -23.04
N GLU A 485 5.39 6.27 -22.84
CA GLU A 485 4.05 6.55 -23.35
C GLU A 485 2.99 6.74 -22.25
N GLY A 486 3.24 6.24 -21.05
CA GLY A 486 2.29 6.29 -19.95
C GLY A 486 1.94 7.70 -19.49
N GLY A 487 0.78 7.84 -18.87
CA GLY A 487 0.27 9.09 -18.30
C GLY A 487 0.86 9.46 -16.93
N VAL A 488 1.79 8.68 -16.39
CA VAL A 488 2.38 8.92 -15.07
C VAL A 488 3.71 9.64 -15.15
N ILE A 489 3.92 10.61 -14.26
CA ILE A 489 5.23 11.12 -13.89
C ILE A 489 5.52 10.61 -12.48
N VAL A 490 6.59 9.84 -12.31
CA VAL A 490 7.07 9.37 -11.00
C VAL A 490 8.37 10.12 -10.69
N PRO A 491 8.30 11.25 -9.97
CA PRO A 491 9.50 12.00 -9.63
C PRO A 491 10.34 11.31 -8.56
N MET A 492 9.71 10.59 -7.64
CA MET A 492 10.36 10.06 -6.45
C MET A 492 9.64 8.85 -5.86
N PHE A 493 10.43 7.95 -5.28
CA PHE A 493 9.99 6.91 -4.35
C PHE A 493 10.27 7.41 -2.93
N ASN A 494 9.24 7.43 -2.10
CA ASN A 494 9.33 7.92 -0.74
C ASN A 494 9.59 6.79 0.26
N ASP A 495 10.29 7.10 1.34
CA ASP A 495 10.25 6.30 2.53
C ASP A 495 8.88 6.42 3.21
N THR A 496 8.46 5.37 3.91
CA THR A 496 7.39 5.51 4.90
C THR A 496 8.00 6.10 6.16
N ILE A 497 7.45 7.22 6.63
CA ILE A 497 7.93 7.90 7.84
C ILE A 497 6.78 7.99 8.83
N ASP A 498 6.87 7.18 9.87
CA ASP A 498 5.95 7.18 11.01
C ASP A 498 6.65 7.72 12.25
N ALA A 499 5.90 8.17 13.24
CA ALA A 499 6.47 8.50 14.54
C ALA A 499 5.64 7.90 15.67
N ILE A 500 6.34 7.41 16.69
CA ILE A 500 5.77 6.74 17.85
C ILE A 500 6.19 7.44 19.14
N GLY A 501 5.25 7.54 20.07
CA GLY A 501 5.48 8.06 21.42
C GLY A 501 6.13 7.02 22.34
N PRO A 502 6.55 7.45 23.55
CA PRO A 502 7.37 6.64 24.46
C PRO A 502 6.65 5.41 25.05
N LYS A 503 5.33 5.37 24.96
CA LYS A 503 4.51 4.28 25.52
C LYS A 503 4.12 3.21 24.51
N VAL A 504 4.68 3.23 23.30
CA VAL A 504 4.33 2.26 22.25
C VAL A 504 5.35 1.13 22.23
N GLY A 505 4.89 -0.08 22.57
CA GLY A 505 5.62 -1.32 22.42
C GLY A 505 5.20 -2.08 21.14
N GLY A 506 6.04 -3.03 20.70
CA GLY A 506 5.75 -3.93 19.60
C GLY A 506 5.94 -3.34 18.19
N TRP A 507 6.49 -2.14 18.08
CA TRP A 507 6.75 -1.53 16.78
C TRP A 507 7.88 -2.24 16.02
N ILE A 508 7.62 -2.59 14.78
CA ILE A 508 8.59 -3.16 13.86
C ILE A 508 8.55 -2.38 12.54
N LYS A 509 9.72 -1.94 12.05
CA LYS A 509 9.81 -1.24 10.76
C LYS A 509 9.32 -2.11 9.61
N ASN A 510 8.42 -1.58 8.79
CA ASN A 510 7.89 -2.29 7.64
C ASN A 510 8.05 -1.45 6.36
N PRO A 511 8.82 -1.93 5.35
CA PRO A 511 9.01 -1.21 4.11
C PRO A 511 7.81 -1.30 3.15
N ASN A 512 6.82 -2.16 3.42
CA ASN A 512 5.72 -2.39 2.49
C ASN A 512 4.64 -1.30 2.55
N ALA A 513 4.36 -0.77 3.75
CA ALA A 513 3.40 0.33 3.95
C ALA A 513 3.57 0.98 5.33
N GLU A 514 2.91 2.11 5.51
CA GLU A 514 2.83 2.89 6.76
C GLU A 514 2.29 2.05 7.92
N LEU A 515 2.55 2.50 9.15
CA LEU A 515 2.04 1.89 10.37
C LEU A 515 2.25 0.37 10.41
N MET A 516 3.49 -0.06 10.18
CA MET A 516 3.88 -1.48 10.15
C MET A 516 3.15 -2.28 9.04
N GLY A 517 2.92 -1.69 7.86
CA GLY A 517 2.15 -2.33 6.80
C GLY A 517 0.66 -2.46 7.12
N GLY A 518 0.13 -1.54 7.93
CA GLY A 518 -1.24 -1.55 8.42
C GLY A 518 -1.44 -2.37 9.70
N MET A 519 -0.39 -2.97 10.26
CA MET A 519 -0.50 -3.88 11.38
C MET A 519 -0.34 -3.22 12.75
N ALA A 520 0.00 -1.94 12.83
CA ALA A 520 0.23 -1.26 14.12
C ALA A 520 -0.99 -1.34 15.05
N THR A 521 -2.21 -1.27 14.52
CA THR A 521 -3.45 -1.41 15.29
C THR A 521 -3.57 -2.77 15.97
N ALA A 522 -3.16 -3.84 15.30
CA ALA A 522 -3.28 -5.21 15.79
C ALA A 522 -2.07 -5.66 16.61
N GLU A 523 -0.89 -5.13 16.34
CA GLU A 523 0.38 -5.67 16.83
C GLU A 523 1.09 -4.79 17.86
N CYS A 524 0.79 -3.49 17.94
CA CYS A 524 1.31 -2.62 18.99
C CYS A 524 0.50 -2.76 20.29
N TRP A 525 1.17 -2.41 21.40
CA TRP A 525 0.58 -2.32 22.74
C TRP A 525 1.04 -1.05 23.46
N LEU A 526 0.47 -0.77 24.62
CA LEU A 526 0.92 0.31 25.47
C LEU A 526 1.81 -0.24 26.59
N GLU A 527 3.00 0.35 26.72
CA GLU A 527 3.86 0.16 27.89
C GLU A 527 3.25 0.90 29.11
N ALA A 528 3.63 0.47 30.31
CA ALA A 528 3.10 1.03 31.55
C ALA A 528 3.52 2.50 31.74
#